data_d1190913e25b2c013c98d07c313d4913
#
_entry.id   d1190913e25b2c013c98d07c313d4913
#
_cell.length_a   1.000
_cell.length_b   1.000
_cell.length_c   1.000
_cell.angle_alpha   90.00
_cell.angle_beta   90.00
_cell.angle_gamma   90.00
#
_symmetry.space_group_name_H-M   'P 1'
#
loop_
_entity.id
_entity.type
_entity.pdbx_description
1 polymer ?
#
loop_
_entity_poly.entity_id
_entity_poly.type
_entity_poly.pdbx_seq_one_letter_code
_entity_poly.pdbx_strand_id
1 'polypeptide(L)'
;MIAVAYYNDPIAKGTVYFTELEKTKVRVDIDLVLESKNKKHGFHIHEAGDMTSSCISMCSHLNPYNSYHGGRDSKVRHIGDLGNITTDKNGRVKESFIDNKIKLRGFICNIIGRGLVIHADEDDCGMTDHPDSKTTGNSGKRITCAVIGYSEKMFK
;
A
#
# COMPACT_ATOMS: atom_id res chain seq x y z
N MET A 1 -6.52 -13.06 11.32
CA MET A 1 -6.90 -11.64 11.53
C MET A 1 -7.33 -11.01 10.21
N ILE A 2 -8.18 -9.99 10.26
CA ILE A 2 -8.60 -9.24 9.08
C ILE A 2 -8.48 -7.74 9.39
N ALA A 3 -7.80 -7.02 8.52
CA ALA A 3 -7.69 -5.56 8.56
C ALA A 3 -8.28 -4.95 7.29
N VAL A 4 -8.58 -3.67 7.33
CA VAL A 4 -9.16 -2.93 6.21
C VAL A 4 -8.61 -1.51 6.16
N ALA A 5 -8.32 -1.02 4.97
CA ALA A 5 -8.17 0.39 4.65
C ALA A 5 -9.39 0.83 3.82
N TYR A 6 -10.06 1.88 4.24
CA TYR A 6 -11.26 2.40 3.60
C TYR A 6 -10.97 3.77 2.99
N TYR A 7 -11.16 3.87 1.68
CA TYR A 7 -11.05 5.12 0.94
C TYR A 7 -12.43 5.70 0.67
N ASN A 8 -12.61 6.97 0.94
CA ASN A 8 -13.86 7.69 0.67
C ASN A 8 -13.60 9.19 0.46
N ASP A 9 -12.82 9.49 -0.55
CA ASP A 9 -12.53 10.85 -0.98
C ASP A 9 -12.76 11.02 -2.49
N PRO A 10 -12.59 12.23 -3.06
CA PRO A 10 -12.80 12.46 -4.49
C PRO A 10 -11.85 11.67 -5.41
N ILE A 11 -10.67 11.28 -4.93
CA ILE A 11 -9.63 10.59 -5.71
C ILE A 11 -9.88 9.10 -5.75
N ALA A 12 -10.27 8.50 -4.61
CA ALA A 12 -10.49 7.06 -4.50
C ALA A 12 -11.66 6.71 -3.57
N LYS A 13 -12.41 5.67 -3.95
CA LYS A 13 -13.48 5.09 -3.13
C LYS A 13 -13.37 3.58 -3.15
N GLY A 14 -13.62 2.95 -2.00
CA GLY A 14 -13.63 1.50 -1.88
C GLY A 14 -12.78 0.98 -0.72
N THR A 15 -12.39 -0.26 -0.80
CA THR A 15 -11.74 -0.98 0.30
C THR A 15 -10.52 -1.77 -0.15
N VAL A 16 -9.56 -1.87 0.75
CA VAL A 16 -8.46 -2.84 0.67
C VAL A 16 -8.50 -3.69 1.93
N TYR A 17 -8.78 -4.98 1.77
CA TYR A 17 -8.76 -5.93 2.87
C TYR A 17 -7.43 -6.66 2.94
N PHE A 18 -6.96 -6.88 4.15
CA PHE A 18 -5.79 -7.67 4.49
C PHE A 18 -6.24 -8.85 5.34
N THR A 19 -6.13 -10.06 4.81
CA THR A 19 -6.55 -11.28 5.51
C THR A 19 -5.34 -12.15 5.81
N GLU A 20 -5.08 -12.40 7.10
CA GLU A 20 -4.04 -13.34 7.52
C GLU A 20 -4.48 -14.76 7.16
N LEU A 21 -3.75 -15.41 6.27
CA LEU A 21 -3.99 -16.81 5.86
C LEU A 21 -3.23 -17.77 6.77
N GLU A 22 -1.95 -17.46 7.00
CA GLU A 22 -1.02 -18.19 7.85
C GLU A 22 -0.16 -17.16 8.60
N LYS A 23 0.62 -17.57 9.59
CA LYS A 23 1.49 -16.66 10.38
C LYS A 23 2.42 -15.78 9.52
N THR A 24 2.69 -16.20 8.30
CA THR A 24 3.66 -15.54 7.40
C THR A 24 3.05 -15.05 6.09
N LYS A 25 1.75 -15.22 5.88
CA LYS A 25 1.09 -14.85 4.62
C LYS A 25 -0.15 -14.01 4.87
N VAL A 26 -0.24 -12.90 4.16
CA VAL A 26 -1.40 -12.01 4.18
C VAL A 26 -1.93 -11.88 2.75
N ARG A 27 -3.20 -12.19 2.55
CA ARG A 27 -3.88 -11.90 1.30
C ARG A 27 -4.34 -10.44 1.32
N VAL A 28 -4.05 -9.74 0.25
CA VAL A 28 -4.48 -8.36 -0.01
C VAL A 28 -5.54 -8.40 -1.10
N ASP A 29 -6.75 -7.99 -0.76
CA ASP A 29 -7.90 -7.92 -1.69
C ASP A 29 -8.25 -6.45 -1.90
N ILE A 30 -8.14 -5.97 -3.14
CA ILE A 30 -8.36 -4.57 -3.54
C ILE A 30 -9.64 -4.48 -4.34
N ASP A 31 -10.55 -3.64 -3.94
CA ASP A 31 -11.73 -3.23 -4.71
C ASP A 31 -11.89 -1.70 -4.56
N LEU A 32 -11.32 -0.96 -5.50
CA LEU A 32 -11.29 0.49 -5.52
C LEU A 32 -11.80 1.05 -6.85
N VAL A 33 -12.31 2.26 -6.79
CA VAL A 33 -12.55 3.10 -7.97
C VAL A 33 -11.77 4.40 -7.78
N LEU A 34 -10.87 4.70 -8.70
CA LEU A 34 -10.08 5.93 -8.73
C LEU A 34 -10.61 6.88 -9.83
N GLU A 35 -10.34 8.17 -9.66
CA GLU A 35 -10.62 9.18 -10.69
C GLU A 35 -9.83 8.93 -11.98
N SER A 36 -8.58 8.46 -11.87
CA SER A 36 -7.70 8.12 -12.99
C SER A 36 -8.15 6.86 -13.73
N LYS A 37 -7.89 6.80 -15.03
CA LYS A 37 -8.27 5.69 -15.91
C LYS A 37 -7.05 5.18 -16.69
N ASN A 38 -6.98 3.86 -16.90
CA ASN A 38 -5.92 3.19 -17.66
C ASN A 38 -4.51 3.62 -17.19
N LYS A 39 -4.32 3.69 -15.86
CA LYS A 39 -3.09 4.21 -15.27
C LYS A 39 -2.59 3.30 -14.16
N LYS A 40 -1.28 3.21 -14.02
CA LYS A 40 -0.62 2.58 -12.88
C LYS A 40 -0.30 3.61 -11.81
N HIS A 41 -0.40 3.19 -10.56
CA HIS A 41 -0.11 3.99 -9.38
C HIS A 41 0.73 3.21 -8.40
N GLY A 42 1.81 3.79 -7.91
CA GLY A 42 2.55 3.26 -6.78
C GLY A 42 1.63 3.08 -5.58
N PHE A 43 1.76 1.94 -4.90
CA PHE A 43 0.88 1.51 -3.83
C PHE A 43 1.72 0.99 -2.67
N HIS A 44 1.75 1.74 -1.56
CA HIS A 44 2.71 1.49 -0.49
C HIS A 44 2.10 1.66 0.89
N ILE A 45 2.57 0.83 1.84
CA ILE A 45 2.30 1.02 3.26
C ILE A 45 3.39 1.91 3.82
N HIS A 46 2.99 3.00 4.47
CA HIS A 46 3.85 3.96 5.13
C HIS A 46 3.97 3.68 6.64
N GLU A 47 4.97 4.28 7.28
CA GLU A 47 5.31 4.00 8.68
C GLU A 47 4.22 4.39 9.67
N ALA A 48 3.57 5.55 9.45
CA ALA A 48 2.57 6.10 10.36
C ALA A 48 1.18 6.11 9.74
N GLY A 49 0.15 5.96 10.58
CA GLY A 49 -1.25 6.21 10.23
C GLY A 49 -1.69 7.63 10.62
N ASP A 50 -0.73 8.55 10.73
CA ASP A 50 -0.99 9.94 11.07
C ASP A 50 -1.52 10.70 9.85
N MET A 51 -2.70 11.30 9.99
CA MET A 51 -3.36 12.11 8.95
C MET A 51 -3.48 13.58 9.32
N THR A 52 -2.75 14.05 10.33
CA THR A 52 -2.83 15.44 10.80
C THR A 52 -2.38 16.45 9.74
N SER A 53 -1.51 16.04 8.83
CA SER A 53 -1.11 16.79 7.63
C SER A 53 -1.42 16.01 6.35
N SER A 54 -2.62 15.43 6.28
CA SER A 54 -3.03 14.57 5.18
C SER A 54 -2.06 13.38 5.01
N CYS A 55 -1.79 12.92 3.79
CA CYS A 55 -0.91 11.78 3.55
C CYS A 55 0.58 12.06 3.85
N ILE A 56 0.97 13.33 4.02
CA ILE A 56 2.37 13.71 4.24
C ILE A 56 2.85 13.25 5.63
N SER A 57 1.99 13.35 6.66
CA SER A 57 2.32 12.90 8.02
C SER A 57 2.43 11.39 8.20
N MET A 58 2.15 10.60 7.17
CA MET A 58 2.34 9.15 7.19
C MET A 58 3.81 8.70 7.09
N CYS A 59 4.75 9.63 7.05
CA CYS A 59 6.21 9.39 6.95
C CYS A 59 6.63 8.69 5.66
N SER A 60 7.69 7.86 5.72
CA SER A 60 8.22 7.11 4.57
C SER A 60 7.56 5.74 4.42
N HIS A 61 7.95 4.97 3.41
CA HIS A 61 7.54 3.57 3.28
C HIS A 61 7.96 2.78 4.53
N LEU A 62 7.12 1.86 4.97
CA LEU A 62 7.44 0.97 6.09
C LEU A 62 8.70 0.15 5.78
N ASN A 63 9.82 0.51 6.40
CA ASN A 63 11.15 -0.04 6.12
C ASN A 63 11.95 -0.35 7.39
N PRO A 64 11.51 -1.29 8.23
CA PRO A 64 12.15 -1.57 9.52
C PRO A 64 13.57 -2.19 9.38
N TYR A 65 13.94 -2.66 8.19
CA TYR A 65 15.22 -3.31 7.94
C TYR A 65 16.20 -2.43 7.14
N ASN A 66 15.86 -1.18 6.91
CA ASN A 66 16.69 -0.23 6.15
C ASN A 66 17.14 -0.79 4.78
N SER A 67 16.23 -1.45 4.08
CA SER A 67 16.45 -1.99 2.73
C SER A 67 16.29 -0.90 1.67
N TYR A 68 16.76 -1.17 0.46
CA TYR A 68 16.39 -0.37 -0.70
C TYR A 68 14.93 -0.65 -1.13
N HIS A 69 14.34 0.32 -1.82
CA HIS A 69 13.04 0.17 -2.46
C HIS A 69 13.06 -0.90 -3.56
N GLY A 70 11.95 -1.60 -3.71
CA GLY A 70 11.75 -2.58 -4.78
C GLY A 70 10.27 -2.78 -5.10
N GLY A 71 9.98 -3.57 -6.10
CA GLY A 71 8.61 -3.99 -6.43
C GLY A 71 8.10 -5.09 -5.51
N ARG A 72 6.80 -5.43 -5.64
CA ARG A 72 6.12 -6.47 -4.85
C ARG A 72 6.89 -7.80 -4.82
N ASP A 73 7.40 -8.22 -5.97
CA ASP A 73 8.08 -9.51 -6.13
C ASP A 73 9.60 -9.41 -6.01
N SER A 74 10.13 -8.23 -5.73
CA SER A 74 11.56 -8.02 -5.57
C SER A 74 12.08 -8.72 -4.31
N LYS A 75 13.22 -9.38 -4.42
CA LYS A 75 13.92 -9.98 -3.27
C LYS A 75 14.31 -8.93 -2.24
N VAL A 76 14.82 -7.79 -2.71
CA VAL A 76 15.15 -6.61 -1.90
C VAL A 76 14.05 -5.57 -2.12
N ARG A 77 13.35 -5.22 -1.04
CA ARG A 77 12.32 -4.18 -1.00
C ARG A 77 12.04 -3.77 0.43
N HIS A 78 11.36 -2.63 0.62
CA HIS A 78 10.75 -2.31 1.91
C HIS A 78 9.61 -3.29 2.25
N ILE A 79 9.28 -3.41 3.51
CA ILE A 79 8.10 -4.19 3.92
C ILE A 79 6.82 -3.60 3.31
N GLY A 80 6.75 -2.27 3.23
CA GLY A 80 5.61 -1.52 2.70
C GLY A 80 5.48 -1.47 1.18
N ASP A 81 6.44 -1.98 0.41
CA ASP A 81 6.42 -1.89 -1.04
C ASP A 81 5.47 -2.94 -1.65
N LEU A 82 4.24 -2.54 -1.97
CA LEU A 82 3.24 -3.41 -2.57
C LEU A 82 3.16 -3.27 -4.10
N GLY A 83 4.11 -2.55 -4.71
CA GLY A 83 4.23 -2.37 -6.15
C GLY A 83 3.22 -1.37 -6.71
N ASN A 84 2.57 -1.71 -7.79
CA ASN A 84 1.57 -0.89 -8.47
C ASN A 84 0.18 -1.49 -8.40
N ILE A 85 -0.84 -0.64 -8.40
CA ILE A 85 -2.21 -0.96 -8.78
C ILE A 85 -2.49 -0.36 -10.15
N THR A 86 -3.38 -0.99 -10.92
CA THR A 86 -3.69 -0.54 -12.27
C THR A 86 -5.19 -0.29 -12.40
N THR A 87 -5.56 0.94 -12.78
CA THR A 87 -6.95 1.28 -13.07
C THR A 87 -7.32 0.82 -14.50
N ASP A 88 -8.53 0.32 -14.65
CA ASP A 88 -9.11 0.03 -15.95
C ASP A 88 -9.69 1.30 -16.63
N LYS A 89 -10.36 1.13 -17.77
CA LYS A 89 -11.02 2.21 -18.53
C LYS A 89 -12.11 2.96 -17.74
N ASN A 90 -12.61 2.38 -16.65
CA ASN A 90 -13.62 2.96 -15.78
C ASN A 90 -13.02 3.48 -14.45
N GLY A 91 -11.70 3.41 -14.28
CA GLY A 91 -11.01 3.75 -13.04
C GLY A 91 -11.04 2.65 -11.99
N ARG A 92 -11.55 1.47 -12.30
CA ARG A 92 -11.66 0.38 -11.33
C ARG A 92 -10.35 -0.37 -11.19
N VAL A 93 -10.03 -0.71 -9.94
CA VAL A 93 -8.97 -1.64 -9.53
C VAL A 93 -9.64 -2.79 -8.79
N LYS A 94 -9.52 -4.00 -9.35
CA LYS A 94 -9.97 -5.22 -8.68
C LYS A 94 -8.89 -6.27 -8.79
N GLU A 95 -8.09 -6.38 -7.73
CA GLU A 95 -6.91 -7.23 -7.67
C GLU A 95 -6.88 -8.01 -6.36
N SER A 96 -6.24 -9.16 -6.37
CA SER A 96 -5.93 -9.94 -5.18
C SER A 96 -4.55 -10.56 -5.32
N PHE A 97 -3.74 -10.50 -4.25
CA PHE A 97 -2.42 -11.13 -4.20
C PHE A 97 -2.06 -11.54 -2.76
N ILE A 98 -1.04 -12.36 -2.64
CA ILE A 98 -0.49 -12.79 -1.34
C ILE A 98 0.86 -12.12 -1.13
N ASP A 99 1.02 -11.50 0.02
CA ASP A 99 2.30 -10.95 0.48
C ASP A 99 2.80 -11.75 1.69
N ASN A 100 4.11 -12.01 1.73
CA ASN A 100 4.75 -12.79 2.79
C ASN A 100 5.62 -11.95 3.73
N LYS A 101 5.72 -10.65 3.51
CA LYS A 101 6.53 -9.73 4.32
C LYS A 101 5.70 -8.95 5.34
N ILE A 102 4.54 -8.42 4.94
CA ILE A 102 3.62 -7.74 5.86
C ILE A 102 3.01 -8.70 6.87
N LYS A 103 2.65 -8.18 8.05
CA LYS A 103 2.02 -8.94 9.14
C LYS A 103 0.82 -8.16 9.69
N LEU A 104 -0.14 -8.90 10.25
CA LEU A 104 -1.24 -8.32 11.04
C LEU A 104 -1.02 -8.52 12.55
N ARG A 105 0.09 -9.14 12.94
CA ARG A 105 0.48 -9.43 14.33
C ARG A 105 1.95 -9.11 14.55
N GLY A 106 2.32 -9.05 15.84
CA GLY A 106 3.69 -8.75 16.24
C GLY A 106 3.98 -7.27 16.18
N PHE A 107 5.25 -6.89 16.14
CA PHE A 107 5.67 -5.51 16.30
C PHE A 107 6.29 -4.90 15.02
N ILE A 108 7.28 -5.57 14.44
CA ILE A 108 8.15 -4.94 13.43
C ILE A 108 7.45 -4.74 12.08
N CYS A 109 6.83 -5.80 11.55
CA CYS A 109 6.19 -5.77 10.23
C CYS A 109 4.66 -5.64 10.30
N ASN A 110 4.12 -5.32 11.48
CA ASN A 110 2.68 -5.16 11.68
C ASN A 110 2.21 -3.89 10.98
N ILE A 111 1.18 -4.02 10.17
CA ILE A 111 0.65 -2.92 9.36
C ILE A 111 -0.59 -2.25 9.97
N ILE A 112 -1.14 -2.78 11.06
CA ILE A 112 -2.29 -2.18 11.76
C ILE A 112 -1.91 -0.81 12.32
N GLY A 113 -2.74 0.19 12.06
CA GLY A 113 -2.52 1.58 12.47
C GLY A 113 -1.57 2.36 11.55
N ARG A 114 -1.08 1.76 10.48
CA ARG A 114 -0.22 2.43 9.50
C ARG A 114 -1.01 2.97 8.32
N GLY A 115 -0.37 3.82 7.52
CA GLY A 115 -0.96 4.43 6.33
C GLY A 115 -0.81 3.55 5.09
N LEU A 116 -1.86 3.45 4.30
CA LEU A 116 -1.83 2.90 2.96
C LEU A 116 -1.98 4.05 1.97
N VAL A 117 -0.95 4.27 1.14
CA VAL A 117 -0.85 5.44 0.25
C VAL A 117 -0.92 5.00 -1.21
N ILE A 118 -1.70 5.74 -2.00
CA ILE A 118 -1.73 5.66 -3.46
C ILE A 118 -0.98 6.88 -4.01
N HIS A 119 -0.03 6.62 -4.92
CA HIS A 119 0.80 7.65 -5.54
C HIS A 119 0.29 8.09 -6.91
N ALA A 120 0.72 9.25 -7.37
CA ALA A 120 0.30 9.83 -8.64
C ALA A 120 0.79 9.03 -9.85
N ASP A 121 1.99 8.46 -9.77
CA ASP A 121 2.68 7.85 -10.90
C ASP A 121 3.02 6.38 -10.65
N GLU A 122 3.41 5.70 -11.72
CA GLU A 122 3.88 4.32 -11.66
C GLU A 122 5.14 4.20 -10.79
N ASP A 123 5.16 3.22 -9.92
CA ASP A 123 6.35 2.77 -9.21
C ASP A 123 7.27 2.02 -10.18
N ASP A 124 8.52 2.48 -10.33
CA ASP A 124 9.52 1.85 -11.20
C ASP A 124 10.16 0.60 -10.58
N CYS A 125 9.73 0.21 -9.39
CA CYS A 125 10.19 -0.98 -8.67
C CYS A 125 11.69 -0.99 -8.35
N GLY A 126 12.30 0.19 -8.26
CA GLY A 126 13.75 0.31 -8.04
C GLY A 126 14.60 -0.09 -9.25
N MET A 127 14.03 -0.10 -10.46
CA MET A 127 14.66 -0.65 -11.66
C MET A 127 15.18 0.40 -12.63
N THR A 128 15.08 1.69 -12.30
CA THR A 128 15.57 2.76 -13.16
C THR A 128 16.80 3.46 -12.57
N ASP A 129 17.45 4.31 -13.36
CA ASP A 129 18.57 5.15 -12.90
C ASP A 129 18.11 6.46 -12.24
N HIS A 130 16.80 6.66 -12.07
CA HIS A 130 16.27 7.85 -11.40
C HIS A 130 16.77 7.90 -9.94
N PRO A 131 17.18 9.07 -9.42
CA PRO A 131 17.67 9.21 -8.03
C PRO A 131 16.74 8.64 -6.98
N ASP A 132 15.43 8.77 -7.17
CA ASP A 132 14.40 8.30 -6.23
C ASP A 132 14.00 6.82 -6.43
N SER A 133 14.51 6.14 -7.46
CA SER A 133 14.14 4.76 -7.78
C SER A 133 14.40 3.81 -6.60
N LYS A 134 15.53 3.94 -5.93
CA LYS A 134 15.92 3.08 -4.79
C LYS A 134 15.35 3.51 -3.44
N THR A 135 14.59 4.60 -3.39
CA THR A 135 13.99 5.14 -2.16
C THR A 135 12.48 5.12 -2.18
N THR A 136 11.86 5.61 -3.24
CA THR A 136 10.39 5.78 -3.36
C THR A 136 9.80 5.10 -4.59
N GLY A 137 10.62 4.53 -5.48
CA GLY A 137 10.20 4.01 -6.78
C GLY A 137 9.80 5.08 -7.77
N ASN A 138 10.22 6.34 -7.52
CA ASN A 138 9.91 7.49 -8.38
C ASN A 138 8.39 7.62 -8.67
N SER A 139 7.55 7.23 -7.72
CA SER A 139 6.10 7.13 -7.90
C SER A 139 5.34 8.45 -7.70
N GLY A 140 6.06 9.55 -7.51
CA GLY A 140 5.49 10.89 -7.46
C GLY A 140 4.70 11.20 -6.18
N LYS A 141 3.78 12.16 -6.30
CA LYS A 141 2.99 12.66 -5.16
C LYS A 141 2.09 11.60 -4.55
N ARG A 142 1.78 11.75 -3.27
CA ARG A 142 0.74 11.00 -2.56
C ARG A 142 -0.60 11.62 -2.90
N ILE A 143 -1.46 10.92 -3.64
CA ILE A 143 -2.73 11.47 -4.11
C ILE A 143 -3.90 11.16 -3.19
N THR A 144 -3.85 10.04 -2.48
CA THR A 144 -4.82 9.66 -1.46
C THR A 144 -4.22 8.62 -0.52
N CYS A 145 -4.82 8.49 0.65
CA CYS A 145 -4.37 7.55 1.67
C CYS A 145 -5.49 7.16 2.64
N ALA A 146 -5.31 6.04 3.31
CA ALA A 146 -6.21 5.56 4.35
C ALA A 146 -5.42 4.88 5.47
N VAL A 147 -5.94 4.89 6.68
CA VAL A 147 -5.34 4.16 7.81
C VAL A 147 -5.83 2.72 7.78
N ILE A 148 -4.93 1.78 8.01
CA ILE A 148 -5.23 0.35 8.10
C ILE A 148 -5.72 0.05 9.52
N GLY A 149 -6.99 -0.27 9.66
CA GLY A 149 -7.62 -0.62 10.94
C GLY A 149 -8.06 -2.07 11.00
N TYR A 150 -8.50 -2.53 12.17
CA TYR A 150 -9.16 -3.82 12.29
C TYR A 150 -10.50 -3.81 11.55
N SER A 151 -10.78 -4.87 10.81
CA SER A 151 -12.07 -5.03 10.15
C SER A 151 -13.13 -5.54 11.14
N GLU A 152 -14.37 -5.03 11.04
CA GLU A 152 -15.51 -5.57 11.77
C GLU A 152 -15.76 -7.08 11.53
N LYS A 153 -15.29 -7.58 10.38
CA LYS A 153 -15.38 -9.01 10.04
C LYS A 153 -14.63 -9.92 11.00
N MET A 154 -13.74 -9.35 11.82
CA MET A 154 -13.04 -10.12 12.88
C MET A 154 -13.91 -10.43 14.08
N PHE A 155 -14.97 -9.67 14.27
CA PHE A 155 -15.78 -9.66 15.50
C PHE A 155 -17.19 -10.26 15.29
N LYS A 156 -17.43 -10.78 14.09
CA LYS A 156 -18.68 -11.45 13.69
C LYS A 156 -18.52 -12.96 13.59
#